data_5af5aef155ec1684da18701dbc0b2fde
#
_entry.id   5af5aef155ec1684da18701dbc0b2fde
#
_cell.length_a   1.000
_cell.length_b   1.000
_cell.length_c   1.000
_cell.angle_alpha   90.00
_cell.angle_beta   90.00
_cell.angle_gamma   90.00
#
_symmetry.space_group_name_H-M   'P 1'
#
loop_
_entity.id
_entity.type
_entity.pdbx_description
1 polymer ?
#
loop_
_entity_poly.entity_id
_entity_poly.type
_entity_poly.pdbx_seq_one_letter_code
_entity_poly.pdbx_strand_id
1 'polypeptide(L)'
;IPPLTVQGNAASDTILVGWGGTYGHLLTASDDLNSHGTPVALAHFRYINPLPSNALDVLRKYDNIIVAELNTGMFADYLQSKLPGKVIRRINKIEGQPFLVHEITEGVKNILTGNK
;
A
#
# COMPACT_ATOMS: atom_id res chain seq x y z
N ILE A 1 -7.41 19.49 3.61
CA ILE A 1 -7.15 18.06 3.40
C ILE A 1 -6.64 17.48 4.70
N PRO A 2 -7.34 16.49 5.27
CA PRO A 2 -6.88 15.86 6.51
C PRO A 2 -5.50 15.20 6.34
N PRO A 3 -4.70 15.11 7.41
CA PRO A 3 -3.45 14.37 7.35
C PRO A 3 -3.70 12.89 7.10
N LEU A 4 -2.72 12.25 6.47
CA LEU A 4 -2.73 10.80 6.28
C LEU A 4 -2.64 10.11 7.63
N THR A 5 -3.49 9.11 7.85
CA THR A 5 -3.42 8.28 9.05
C THR A 5 -2.92 6.89 8.70
N VAL A 6 -2.21 6.27 9.63
CA VAL A 6 -1.65 4.93 9.46
C VAL A 6 -2.40 3.98 10.36
N GLN A 7 -2.90 2.89 9.79
CA GLN A 7 -3.58 1.81 10.48
C GLN A 7 -2.70 0.57 10.50
N GLY A 8 -3.19 -0.48 11.12
CA GLY A 8 -2.44 -1.73 11.22
C GLY A 8 -1.25 -1.60 12.15
N ASN A 9 -0.14 -2.23 11.78
CA ASN A 9 1.09 -2.18 12.58
C ASN A 9 1.98 -1.04 12.10
N ALA A 10 1.81 0.14 12.67
CA ALA A 10 2.53 1.33 12.24
C ALA A 10 4.05 1.22 12.47
N ALA A 11 4.49 0.34 13.37
CA ALA A 11 5.91 0.12 13.67
C ALA A 11 6.58 -0.87 12.72
N SER A 12 5.84 -1.46 11.79
CA SER A 12 6.39 -2.37 10.79
C SER A 12 7.35 -1.66 9.84
N ASP A 13 8.23 -2.42 9.22
CA ASP A 13 9.08 -1.92 8.13
C ASP A 13 8.33 -1.79 6.80
N THR A 14 7.14 -2.33 6.72
CA THR A 14 6.36 -2.44 5.49
C THR A 14 5.06 -1.68 5.61
N ILE A 15 4.74 -0.89 4.59
CA ILE A 15 3.44 -0.22 4.50
C ILE A 15 2.73 -0.61 3.22
N LEU A 16 1.48 -1.04 3.39
CA LEU A 16 0.57 -1.33 2.29
C LEU A 16 -0.24 -0.06 2.00
N VAL A 17 -0.26 0.34 0.74
CA VAL A 17 -0.85 1.60 0.33
C VAL A 17 -1.94 1.37 -0.70
N GLY A 18 -3.05 2.05 -0.54
CA GLY A 18 -4.12 2.03 -1.52
C GLY A 18 -4.83 3.36 -1.61
N TRP A 19 -5.72 3.48 -2.58
CA TRP A 19 -6.53 4.66 -2.77
C TRP A 19 -7.85 4.28 -3.45
N GLY A 20 -8.83 5.18 -3.38
CA GLY A 20 -10.13 4.94 -4.01
C GLY A 20 -10.90 3.80 -3.34
N GLY A 21 -11.52 2.95 -4.14
CA GLY A 21 -12.46 1.93 -3.67
C GLY A 21 -11.87 0.67 -3.08
N THR A 22 -10.55 0.61 -2.87
CA THR A 22 -9.89 -0.62 -2.41
C THR A 22 -9.82 -0.75 -0.88
N TYR A 23 -10.33 0.22 -0.14
CA TYR A 23 -10.07 0.30 1.31
C TYR A 23 -10.50 -0.94 2.08
N GLY A 24 -11.71 -1.42 1.85
CA GLY A 24 -12.21 -2.59 2.59
C GLY A 24 -11.37 -3.84 2.40
N HIS A 25 -10.96 -4.09 1.16
CA HIS A 25 -10.10 -5.24 0.84
C HIS A 25 -8.72 -5.10 1.46
N LEU A 26 -8.16 -3.89 1.44
CA LEU A 26 -6.85 -3.63 2.03
C LEU A 26 -6.89 -3.75 3.55
N LEU A 27 -7.95 -3.27 4.18
CA LEU A 27 -8.09 -3.39 5.62
C LEU A 27 -8.15 -4.85 6.04
N THR A 28 -8.97 -5.65 5.36
CA THR A 28 -9.09 -7.08 5.64
C THR A 28 -7.77 -7.79 5.40
N ALA A 29 -7.08 -7.50 4.31
CA ALA A 29 -5.78 -8.10 4.00
C ALA A 29 -4.73 -7.72 5.05
N SER A 30 -4.70 -6.46 5.46
CA SER A 30 -3.78 -5.98 6.48
C SER A 30 -4.02 -6.70 7.81
N ASP A 31 -5.28 -6.83 8.21
CA ASP A 31 -5.63 -7.55 9.45
C ASP A 31 -5.19 -9.01 9.37
N ASP A 32 -5.41 -9.66 8.24
CA ASP A 32 -5.01 -11.06 8.03
C ASP A 32 -3.49 -11.21 8.12
N LEU A 33 -2.74 -10.36 7.44
CA LEU A 33 -1.28 -10.39 7.46
C LEU A 33 -0.74 -10.18 8.87
N ASN A 34 -1.26 -9.19 9.58
CA ASN A 34 -0.83 -8.89 10.94
C ASN A 34 -1.17 -10.03 11.91
N SER A 35 -2.30 -10.69 11.72
CA SER A 35 -2.72 -11.81 12.57
C SER A 35 -1.88 -13.06 12.37
N HIS A 36 -1.24 -13.21 11.22
CA HIS A 36 -0.52 -14.43 10.83
C HIS A 36 0.98 -14.22 10.71
N GLY A 37 1.51 -13.21 11.38
CA GLY A 37 2.96 -13.05 11.53
C GLY A 37 3.66 -12.29 10.41
N THR A 38 2.93 -11.62 9.54
CA THR A 38 3.51 -10.72 8.55
C THR A 38 3.09 -9.28 8.88
N PRO A 39 3.89 -8.55 9.68
CA PRO A 39 3.46 -7.22 10.12
C PRO A 39 3.47 -6.22 8.98
N VAL A 40 2.38 -5.48 8.85
CA VAL A 40 2.25 -4.41 7.86
C VAL A 40 1.49 -3.23 8.45
N ALA A 41 1.91 -2.04 8.10
CA ALA A 41 1.12 -0.83 8.26
C ALA A 41 0.19 -0.68 7.05
N LEU A 42 -0.86 0.10 7.20
CA LEU A 42 -1.80 0.38 6.12
C LEU A 42 -2.03 1.88 6.03
N ALA A 43 -1.90 2.42 4.82
CA ALA A 43 -2.28 3.80 4.53
C ALA A 43 -3.23 3.80 3.35
N HIS A 44 -4.43 4.33 3.54
CA HIS A 44 -5.38 4.49 2.46
C HIS A 44 -5.56 5.98 2.17
N PHE A 45 -5.35 6.34 0.91
CA PHE A 45 -5.43 7.72 0.46
C PHE A 45 -6.83 8.06 -0.04
N ARG A 46 -7.45 9.03 0.59
CA ARG A 46 -8.71 9.62 0.10
C ARG A 46 -8.45 10.75 -0.87
N TYR A 47 -7.28 11.39 -0.73
CA TYR A 47 -6.88 12.53 -1.54
C TYR A 47 -5.51 12.24 -2.13
N ILE A 48 -5.39 12.32 -3.44
CA ILE A 48 -4.13 12.03 -4.12
C ILE A 48 -3.60 13.23 -4.92
N ASN A 49 -4.43 14.23 -5.15
CA ASN A 49 -4.02 15.43 -5.86
C ASN A 49 -4.81 16.64 -5.32
N PRO A 50 -4.25 17.39 -4.37
CA PRO A 50 -2.93 17.17 -3.76
C PRO A 50 -2.93 16.04 -2.73
N LEU A 51 -1.75 15.52 -2.46
CA LEU A 51 -1.56 14.58 -1.37
C LEU A 51 -1.73 15.27 -0.02
N PRO A 52 -2.12 14.53 1.05
CA PRO A 52 -2.01 15.07 2.41
C PRO A 52 -0.60 15.58 2.69
N SER A 53 -0.49 16.65 3.46
CA SER A 53 0.80 17.33 3.66
C SER A 53 1.87 16.44 4.31
N ASN A 54 1.46 15.45 5.10
CA ASN A 54 2.38 14.54 5.79
C ASN A 54 2.66 13.26 5.03
N ALA A 55 2.06 13.07 3.84
CA ALA A 55 2.06 11.77 3.15
C ALA A 55 3.47 11.27 2.85
N LEU A 56 4.30 12.11 2.25
CA LEU A 56 5.64 11.68 1.84
C LEU A 56 6.54 11.41 3.05
N ASP A 57 6.42 12.22 4.10
CA ASP A 57 7.19 12.00 5.32
C ASP A 57 6.80 10.68 5.99
N VAL A 58 5.52 10.35 6.00
CA VAL A 58 5.05 9.07 6.53
C VAL A 58 5.64 7.93 5.73
N LEU A 59 5.52 7.98 4.39
CA LEU A 59 5.98 6.88 3.54
C LEU A 59 7.50 6.68 3.61
N ARG A 60 8.26 7.75 3.77
CA ARG A 60 9.72 7.65 3.87
C ARG A 60 10.20 6.82 5.06
N LYS A 61 9.38 6.64 6.07
CA LYS A 61 9.75 5.86 7.26
C LYS A 61 9.79 4.35 6.99
N TYR A 62 9.20 3.90 5.91
CA TYR A 62 9.06 2.47 5.65
C TYR A 62 10.08 2.01 4.61
N ASP A 63 10.70 0.86 4.87
CA ASP A 63 11.65 0.26 3.93
C ASP A 63 10.94 -0.34 2.73
N ASN A 64 9.75 -0.90 2.96
CA ASN A 64 8.96 -1.56 1.93
C ASN A 64 7.65 -0.83 1.76
N ILE A 65 7.48 -0.18 0.61
CA ILE A 65 6.24 0.53 0.25
C ILE A 65 5.59 -0.26 -0.87
N ILE A 66 4.40 -0.81 -0.59
CA ILE A 66 3.69 -1.67 -1.54
C ILE A 66 2.36 -1.02 -1.86
N VAL A 67 2.16 -0.64 -3.11
CA VAL A 67 0.92 -0.03 -3.57
C VAL A 67 0.06 -1.08 -4.26
N ALA A 68 -1.13 -1.31 -3.72
CA ALA A 68 -2.14 -2.17 -4.33
C ALA A 68 -3.18 -1.30 -5.00
N GLU A 69 -3.26 -1.35 -6.31
CA GLU A 69 -4.23 -0.55 -7.04
C GLU A 69 -4.76 -1.27 -8.28
N LEU A 70 -5.96 -0.89 -8.66
CA LEU A 70 -6.54 -1.36 -9.90
C LEU A 70 -5.89 -0.64 -11.08
N ASN A 71 -5.96 -1.25 -12.26
CA ASN A 71 -5.50 -0.68 -13.51
C ASN A 71 -3.96 -0.66 -13.64
N THR A 72 -3.41 0.45 -14.09
CA THR A 72 -2.05 0.48 -14.64
C THR A 72 -0.95 0.82 -13.64
N GLY A 73 -1.29 1.03 -12.38
CA GLY A 73 -0.27 1.42 -11.40
C GLY A 73 0.05 2.90 -11.43
N MET A 74 -0.91 3.72 -11.83
CA MET A 74 -0.72 5.16 -11.98
C MET A 74 -0.35 5.85 -10.67
N PHE A 75 -0.96 5.44 -9.55
CA PHE A 75 -0.64 6.03 -8.26
C PHE A 75 0.75 5.62 -7.79
N ALA A 76 1.13 4.37 -8.02
CA ALA A 76 2.49 3.91 -7.71
C ALA A 76 3.53 4.71 -8.50
N ASP A 77 3.27 4.97 -9.77
CA ASP A 77 4.15 5.82 -10.59
C ASP A 77 4.26 7.23 -10.01
N TYR A 78 3.13 7.79 -9.61
CA TYR A 78 3.12 9.13 -9.04
C TYR A 78 3.94 9.19 -7.75
N LEU A 79 3.74 8.24 -6.83
CA LEU A 79 4.50 8.17 -5.59
C LEU A 79 5.99 7.96 -5.87
N GLN A 80 6.33 7.10 -6.84
CA GLN A 80 7.73 6.87 -7.19
C GLN A 80 8.40 8.16 -7.64
N SER A 81 7.69 9.00 -8.38
CA SER A 81 8.23 10.29 -8.82
C SER A 81 8.53 11.24 -7.66
N LYS A 82 7.81 11.08 -6.55
CA LYS A 82 7.96 11.93 -5.36
C LYS A 82 8.95 11.36 -4.33
N LEU A 83 9.33 10.10 -4.48
CA LEU A 83 10.17 9.39 -3.53
C LEU A 83 11.35 8.72 -4.25
N PRO A 84 12.25 9.52 -4.85
CA PRO A 84 13.28 8.96 -5.73
C PRO A 84 14.27 8.03 -5.01
N GLY A 85 14.39 8.12 -3.70
CA GLY A 85 15.27 7.22 -2.94
C GLY A 85 14.61 5.91 -2.51
N LYS A 86 13.35 5.70 -2.85
CA LYS A 86 12.59 4.50 -2.47
C LYS A 86 12.25 3.69 -3.71
N VAL A 87 12.10 2.38 -3.53
CA VAL A 87 11.58 1.50 -4.58
C VAL A 87 10.14 1.18 -4.23
N ILE A 88 9.21 1.66 -5.04
CA ILE A 88 7.79 1.40 -4.84
C ILE A 88 7.46 0.07 -5.48
N ARG A 89 6.97 -0.88 -4.70
CA ARG A 89 6.51 -2.17 -5.19
C ARG A 89 5.02 -2.11 -5.49
N ARG A 90 4.55 -3.01 -6.33
CA ARG A 90 3.20 -2.90 -6.88
C ARG A 90 2.46 -4.22 -6.85
N ILE A 91 1.18 -4.15 -6.52
CA ILE A 91 0.23 -5.23 -6.75
C ILE A 91 -0.87 -4.62 -7.60
N ASN A 92 -0.89 -4.93 -8.89
CA ASN A 92 -1.86 -4.36 -9.83
C ASN A 92 -2.87 -5.41 -10.26
N LYS A 93 -4.10 -4.97 -10.46
CA LYS A 93 -5.13 -5.80 -11.07
C LYS A 93 -5.78 -5.00 -12.20
N ILE A 94 -5.65 -5.50 -13.42
CA ILE A 94 -5.92 -4.73 -14.63
C ILE A 94 -7.36 -4.87 -15.11
N GLU A 95 -8.03 -5.96 -14.84
CA GLU A 95 -9.22 -6.37 -15.57
C GLU A 95 -10.55 -5.83 -15.03
N GLY A 96 -10.54 -4.70 -14.35
CA GLY A 96 -11.79 -4.10 -13.87
C GLY A 96 -12.49 -4.86 -12.76
N GLN A 97 -11.94 -5.97 -12.32
CA GLN A 97 -12.46 -6.75 -11.21
C GLN A 97 -11.90 -6.20 -9.90
N PRO A 98 -12.67 -6.20 -8.80
CA PRO A 98 -12.11 -5.83 -7.52
C PRO A 98 -11.04 -6.83 -7.08
N PHE A 99 -10.11 -6.37 -6.22
CA PHE A 99 -9.16 -7.28 -5.59
C PHE A 99 -9.88 -8.32 -4.76
N LEU A 100 -9.34 -9.55 -4.80
CA LEU A 100 -9.64 -10.54 -3.77
C LEU A 100 -8.63 -10.36 -2.63
N VAL A 101 -9.06 -10.59 -1.40
CA VAL A 101 -8.19 -10.40 -0.24
C VAL A 101 -6.91 -11.22 -0.38
N HIS A 102 -7.01 -12.48 -0.80
CA HIS A 102 -5.83 -13.33 -0.92
C HIS A 102 -4.86 -12.88 -2.03
N GLU A 103 -5.33 -12.15 -3.04
CA GLU A 103 -4.43 -11.57 -4.04
C GLU A 103 -3.51 -10.56 -3.40
N ILE A 104 -4.03 -9.78 -2.45
CA ILE A 104 -3.24 -8.79 -1.74
C ILE A 104 -2.30 -9.47 -0.74
N THR A 105 -2.79 -10.40 0.06
CA THR A 105 -1.96 -11.08 1.06
C THR A 105 -0.82 -11.87 0.41
N GLU A 106 -1.11 -12.61 -0.65
CA GLU A 106 -0.08 -13.36 -1.36
C GLU A 106 0.90 -12.43 -2.08
N GLY A 107 0.38 -11.35 -2.66
CA GLY A 107 1.23 -10.36 -3.30
C GLY A 107 2.23 -9.74 -2.33
N VAL A 108 1.78 -9.37 -1.14
CA VAL A 108 2.66 -8.83 -0.10
C VAL A 108 3.72 -9.86 0.30
N LYS A 109 3.30 -11.08 0.59
CA LYS A 109 4.24 -12.14 1.00
C LYS A 109 5.28 -12.41 -0.09
N ASN A 110 4.86 -12.48 -1.34
CA ASN A 110 5.77 -12.71 -2.47
C ASN A 110 6.79 -11.59 -2.60
N ILE A 111 6.37 -10.35 -2.45
CA ILE A 111 7.29 -9.21 -2.49
C ILE A 111 8.29 -9.27 -1.35
N LEU A 112 7.82 -9.54 -0.14
CA LEU A 112 8.68 -9.55 1.05
C LEU A 112 9.67 -10.72 1.06
N THR A 113 9.32 -11.84 0.44
CA THR A 113 10.23 -12.99 0.34
C THR A 113 11.12 -12.94 -0.89
N GLY A 114 10.96 -11.94 -1.75
CA GLY A 114 11.71 -11.83 -2.99
C GLY A 114 11.20 -12.68 -4.12
N ASN A 115 10.09 -13.37 -3.95
CA ASN A 115 9.42 -14.12 -5.01
C ASN A 115 8.58 -13.16 -5.85
N LYS A 116 8.48 -13.42 -7.11
CA LYS A 116 7.72 -12.53 -8.02
C LYS A 116 6.52 -13.21 -8.61
#